data_80910d8c79fa81e13dc0861f6f8466bb
#
_entry.id   80910d8c79fa81e13dc0861f6f8466bb
#
_cell.length_a   1.000
_cell.length_b   1.000
_cell.length_c   1.000
_cell.angle_alpha   90.00
_cell.angle_beta   90.00
_cell.angle_gamma   90.00
#
_symmetry.space_group_name_H-M   'P 1'
#
loop_
_entity.id
_entity.type
_entity.pdbx_description
1 polymer ?
#
loop_
_entity_poly.entity_id
_entity_poly.type
_entity_poly.pdbx_seq_one_letter_code
_entity_poly.pdbx_strand_id
1 'polypeptide(L)'
;MTTPNQRLYNCKDEELPVICGFAAFSLKRDLADFTSYSPKFTAAYVSDFETKTASVTEVIMPKSETLELKKITSRLYVAMNGLTDPINRVAGYLNMAKETLPVSEADFGLTLLRKNLRTKNAEGVITSLRTVSNNLTKYATELGAQGLTPELTARFADAGTA
;
A
#
# COMPACT_ATOMS: atom_id res chain seq x y z
N MET A 1 5.97 -13.45 -42.81
CA MET A 1 5.81 -12.25 -41.91
C MET A 1 4.93 -12.68 -40.75
N THR A 2 5.51 -12.93 -39.62
CA THR A 2 4.76 -13.22 -38.39
C THR A 2 4.14 -11.93 -37.87
N THR A 3 2.84 -11.91 -37.67
CA THR A 3 2.13 -10.80 -37.04
C THR A 3 2.73 -10.56 -35.65
N PRO A 4 3.04 -9.31 -35.26
CA PRO A 4 3.85 -9.00 -34.05
C PRO A 4 3.15 -9.25 -32.72
N ASN A 5 2.08 -10.04 -32.68
CA ASN A 5 1.32 -10.30 -31.44
C ASN A 5 0.77 -11.74 -31.34
N GLN A 6 1.29 -12.70 -32.12
CA GLN A 6 0.81 -14.08 -32.02
C GLN A 6 1.48 -14.78 -30.84
N ARG A 7 0.71 -15.05 -29.80
CA ARG A 7 1.13 -15.87 -28.65
C ARG A 7 1.46 -17.29 -29.13
N LEU A 8 2.66 -17.76 -28.85
CA LEU A 8 3.14 -19.11 -29.23
C LEU A 8 2.87 -20.18 -28.15
N TYR A 9 2.24 -19.80 -27.05
CA TYR A 9 1.98 -20.67 -25.89
C TYR A 9 0.57 -20.47 -25.35
N ASN A 10 -0.01 -21.51 -24.75
CA ASN A 10 -1.38 -21.54 -24.23
C ASN A 10 -1.47 -21.49 -22.70
N CYS A 11 -0.44 -20.97 -22.02
CA CYS A 11 -0.48 -20.74 -20.58
C CYS A 11 -0.69 -19.25 -20.24
N LYS A 12 -1.03 -18.95 -19.00
CA LYS A 12 -1.05 -17.56 -18.51
C LYS A 12 0.38 -17.05 -18.37
N ASP A 13 0.55 -15.73 -18.46
CA ASP A 13 1.88 -15.11 -18.36
C ASP A 13 2.55 -15.42 -17.02
N GLU A 14 1.75 -15.50 -15.93
CA GLU A 14 2.23 -15.86 -14.59
C GLU A 14 2.72 -17.31 -14.48
N GLU A 15 2.22 -18.21 -15.33
CA GLU A 15 2.58 -19.62 -15.34
C GLU A 15 3.82 -19.88 -16.20
N LEU A 16 4.13 -18.98 -17.12
CA LEU A 16 5.22 -19.11 -18.08
C LEU A 16 6.59 -19.39 -17.43
N PRO A 17 7.02 -18.64 -16.38
CA PRO A 17 8.30 -18.90 -15.73
C PRO A 17 8.40 -20.31 -15.13
N VAL A 18 7.30 -20.81 -14.57
CA VAL A 18 7.25 -22.16 -13.97
C VAL A 18 7.39 -23.22 -15.04
N ILE A 19 6.65 -23.08 -16.14
CA ILE A 19 6.72 -24.02 -17.28
C ILE A 19 8.10 -23.99 -17.92
N CYS A 20 8.66 -22.80 -18.14
CA CYS A 20 10.03 -22.66 -18.65
C CYS A 20 11.08 -23.25 -17.70
N GLY A 21 10.90 -23.12 -16.39
CA GLY A 21 11.74 -23.75 -15.38
C GLY A 21 11.74 -25.28 -15.48
N PHE A 22 10.57 -25.89 -15.64
CA PHE A 22 10.46 -27.35 -15.88
C PHE A 22 11.12 -27.76 -17.21
N ALA A 23 10.94 -26.98 -18.27
CA ALA A 23 11.58 -27.23 -19.56
C ALA A 23 13.12 -27.14 -19.46
N ALA A 24 13.65 -26.11 -18.78
CA ALA A 24 15.09 -25.95 -18.54
C ALA A 24 15.66 -27.12 -17.72
N PHE A 25 14.96 -27.53 -16.67
CA PHE A 25 15.35 -28.69 -15.85
C PHE A 25 15.43 -29.98 -16.70
N SER A 26 14.41 -30.27 -17.54
CA SER A 26 14.38 -31.44 -18.41
C SER A 26 15.49 -31.40 -19.47
N LEU A 27 15.71 -30.23 -20.11
CA LEU A 27 16.80 -30.03 -21.06
C LEU A 27 18.16 -30.27 -20.42
N LYS A 28 18.38 -29.85 -19.19
CA LYS A 28 19.64 -30.01 -18.47
C LYS A 28 19.88 -31.45 -18.05
N ARG A 29 18.82 -32.14 -17.57
CA ARG A 29 18.89 -33.55 -17.17
C ARG A 29 19.22 -34.49 -18.37
N ASP A 30 18.52 -34.26 -19.48
CA ASP A 30 18.56 -35.16 -20.64
C ASP A 30 19.36 -34.54 -21.81
N LEU A 31 20.33 -33.64 -21.50
CA LEU A 31 21.07 -32.87 -22.52
C LEU A 31 21.77 -33.75 -23.56
N ALA A 32 22.28 -34.89 -23.16
CA ALA A 32 22.95 -35.83 -24.09
C ALA A 32 21.99 -36.32 -25.18
N ASP A 33 20.76 -36.67 -24.81
CA ASP A 33 19.74 -37.15 -25.74
C ASP A 33 19.27 -36.02 -26.67
N PHE A 34 19.06 -34.81 -26.13
CA PHE A 34 18.73 -33.66 -26.95
C PHE A 34 19.85 -33.28 -27.92
N THR A 35 21.12 -33.34 -27.48
CA THR A 35 22.28 -33.06 -28.34
C THR A 35 22.40 -34.11 -29.44
N SER A 36 22.12 -35.39 -29.16
CA SER A 36 22.07 -36.47 -30.15
C SER A 36 20.98 -36.24 -31.20
N TYR A 37 19.82 -35.72 -30.77
CA TYR A 37 18.74 -35.37 -31.70
C TYR A 37 19.08 -34.13 -32.54
N SER A 38 19.67 -33.09 -31.96
CA SER A 38 20.11 -31.91 -32.70
C SER A 38 21.29 -31.22 -32.00
N PRO A 39 22.39 -30.92 -32.73
CA PRO A 39 23.59 -30.27 -32.21
C PRO A 39 23.35 -28.81 -31.76
N LYS A 40 22.14 -28.29 -31.97
CA LYS A 40 21.73 -26.96 -31.47
C LYS A 40 21.47 -26.97 -29.96
N PHE A 41 21.11 -28.11 -29.37
CA PHE A 41 20.90 -28.23 -27.93
C PHE A 41 22.24 -28.42 -27.21
N THR A 42 22.88 -27.32 -26.87
CA THR A 42 24.15 -27.29 -26.15
C THR A 42 23.97 -26.80 -24.73
N ALA A 43 24.99 -26.98 -23.89
CA ALA A 43 24.98 -26.38 -22.53
C ALA A 43 24.81 -24.85 -22.57
N ALA A 44 25.38 -24.18 -23.61
CA ALA A 44 25.21 -22.75 -23.84
C ALA A 44 23.73 -22.39 -24.14
N TYR A 45 23.05 -23.22 -24.94
CA TYR A 45 21.62 -23.03 -25.23
C TYR A 45 20.77 -23.12 -23.94
N VAL A 46 21.06 -24.10 -23.08
CA VAL A 46 20.33 -24.25 -21.80
C VAL A 46 20.56 -23.05 -20.91
N SER A 47 21.81 -22.57 -20.80
CA SER A 47 22.15 -21.39 -20.01
C SER A 47 21.47 -20.12 -20.54
N ASP A 48 21.42 -19.93 -21.86
CA ASP A 48 20.70 -18.79 -22.48
C ASP A 48 19.19 -18.88 -22.22
N PHE A 49 18.62 -20.09 -22.29
CA PHE A 49 17.21 -20.31 -21.98
C PHE A 49 16.88 -20.02 -20.51
N GLU A 50 17.73 -20.45 -19.56
CA GLU A 50 17.59 -20.13 -18.13
C GLU A 50 17.65 -18.60 -17.89
N THR A 51 18.60 -17.92 -18.54
CA THR A 51 18.75 -16.46 -18.45
C THR A 51 17.52 -15.73 -18.97
N LYS A 52 16.99 -16.14 -20.11
CA LYS A 52 15.76 -15.56 -20.69
C LYS A 52 14.53 -15.83 -19.79
N THR A 53 14.46 -17.01 -19.20
CA THR A 53 13.39 -17.34 -18.24
C THR A 53 13.45 -16.43 -17.00
N ALA A 54 14.64 -16.16 -16.47
CA ALA A 54 14.83 -15.22 -15.35
C ALA A 54 14.38 -13.81 -15.73
N SER A 55 14.77 -13.32 -16.91
CA SER A 55 14.35 -11.99 -17.40
C SER A 55 12.81 -11.88 -17.55
N VAL A 56 12.16 -12.93 -18.03
CA VAL A 56 10.68 -12.97 -18.12
C VAL A 56 10.06 -12.93 -16.72
N THR A 57 10.66 -13.62 -15.76
CA THR A 57 10.20 -13.59 -14.36
C THR A 57 10.24 -12.18 -13.78
N GLU A 58 11.30 -11.42 -14.03
CA GLU A 58 11.42 -10.02 -13.59
C GLU A 58 10.33 -9.12 -14.21
N VAL A 59 10.02 -9.30 -15.50
CA VAL A 59 8.96 -8.53 -16.17
C VAL A 59 7.56 -8.87 -15.64
N ILE A 60 7.35 -10.12 -15.19
CA ILE A 60 6.06 -10.56 -14.63
C ILE A 60 5.91 -10.15 -13.16
N MET A 61 7.01 -9.92 -12.43
CA MET A 61 7.02 -9.48 -11.03
C MET A 61 6.26 -8.17 -10.73
N PRO A 62 6.03 -7.20 -11.66
CA PRO A 62 5.20 -6.03 -11.36
C PRO A 62 3.80 -6.34 -10.78
N LYS A 63 3.29 -7.56 -10.95
CA LYS A 63 2.05 -7.99 -10.27
C LYS A 63 2.22 -8.16 -8.76
N SER A 64 3.42 -8.47 -8.30
CA SER A 64 3.77 -8.46 -6.87
C SER A 64 3.71 -7.04 -6.30
N GLU A 65 4.20 -6.03 -7.03
CA GLU A 65 4.11 -4.62 -6.64
C GLU A 65 2.66 -4.16 -6.51
N THR A 66 1.77 -4.60 -7.41
CA THR A 66 0.33 -4.30 -7.32
C THR A 66 -0.30 -4.90 -6.07
N LEU A 67 0.10 -6.11 -5.66
CA LEU A 67 -0.36 -6.72 -4.41
C LEU A 67 0.16 -5.99 -3.18
N GLU A 68 1.44 -5.60 -3.17
CA GLU A 68 2.03 -4.80 -2.11
C GLU A 68 1.35 -3.42 -2.00
N LEU A 69 1.12 -2.75 -3.14
CA LEU A 69 0.41 -1.49 -3.18
C LEU A 69 -1.02 -1.62 -2.62
N LYS A 70 -1.74 -2.70 -2.98
CA LYS A 70 -3.07 -2.99 -2.42
C LYS A 70 -3.02 -3.20 -0.91
N LYS A 71 -2.02 -3.91 -0.38
CA LYS A 71 -1.83 -4.12 1.06
C LYS A 71 -1.56 -2.80 1.78
N ILE A 72 -0.66 -1.96 1.24
CA ILE A 72 -0.34 -0.64 1.79
C ILE A 72 -1.58 0.24 1.80
N THR A 73 -2.30 0.30 0.68
CA THR A 73 -3.55 1.08 0.57
C THR A 73 -4.62 0.59 1.56
N SER A 74 -4.76 -0.73 1.74
CA SER A 74 -5.69 -1.30 2.72
C SER A 74 -5.31 -0.90 4.15
N ARG A 75 -4.02 -0.98 4.52
CA ARG A 75 -3.53 -0.55 5.83
C ARG A 75 -3.79 0.94 6.08
N LEU A 76 -3.54 1.79 5.07
CA LEU A 76 -3.84 3.21 5.15
C LEU A 76 -5.32 3.47 5.45
N TYR A 77 -6.24 2.81 4.74
CA TYR A 77 -7.67 2.99 4.98
C TYR A 77 -8.12 2.46 6.34
N VAL A 78 -7.52 1.38 6.84
CA VAL A 78 -7.79 0.88 8.20
C VAL A 78 -7.32 1.93 9.23
N ALA A 79 -6.13 2.50 9.08
CA ALA A 79 -5.63 3.56 9.95
C ALA A 79 -6.53 4.81 9.92
N MET A 80 -6.94 5.26 8.73
CA MET A 80 -7.86 6.39 8.57
C MET A 80 -9.21 6.14 9.25
N ASN A 81 -9.80 4.95 9.11
CA ASN A 81 -11.06 4.59 9.77
C ASN A 81 -10.93 4.56 11.29
N GLY A 82 -9.76 4.18 11.80
CA GLY A 82 -9.43 4.19 13.23
C GLY A 82 -9.43 5.59 13.87
N LEU A 83 -9.45 6.66 13.08
CA LEU A 83 -9.53 8.04 13.57
C LEU A 83 -10.96 8.49 13.91
N THR A 84 -11.99 7.76 13.48
CA THR A 84 -13.39 8.17 13.67
C THR A 84 -13.75 8.33 15.14
N ASP A 85 -13.40 7.36 15.98
CA ASP A 85 -13.68 7.39 17.42
C ASP A 85 -12.89 8.51 18.15
N PRO A 86 -11.57 8.65 17.96
CA PRO A 86 -10.81 9.81 18.47
C PRO A 86 -11.44 11.17 18.12
N ILE A 87 -11.84 11.36 16.85
CA ILE A 87 -12.47 12.61 16.39
C ILE A 87 -13.78 12.88 17.13
N ASN A 88 -14.61 11.85 17.31
CA ASN A 88 -15.88 12.01 18.03
C ASN A 88 -15.68 12.36 19.51
N ARG A 89 -14.65 11.78 20.15
CA ARG A 89 -14.28 12.14 21.53
C ARG A 89 -13.86 13.59 21.65
N VAL A 90 -12.97 14.06 20.75
CA VAL A 90 -12.55 15.48 20.74
C VAL A 90 -13.72 16.41 20.49
N ALA A 91 -14.63 16.06 19.57
CA ALA A 91 -15.85 16.83 19.34
C ALA A 91 -16.75 16.90 20.59
N GLY A 92 -16.83 15.79 21.32
CA GLY A 92 -17.53 15.75 22.62
C GLY A 92 -16.91 16.71 23.64
N TYR A 93 -15.58 16.71 23.80
CA TYR A 93 -14.88 17.63 24.71
C TYR A 93 -15.03 19.09 24.30
N LEU A 94 -14.98 19.41 23.00
CA LEU A 94 -15.24 20.75 22.48
C LEU A 94 -16.67 21.22 22.83
N ASN A 95 -17.64 20.34 22.68
CA ASN A 95 -19.02 20.68 23.02
C ASN A 95 -19.21 20.91 24.54
N MET A 96 -18.52 20.13 25.38
CA MET A 96 -18.53 20.31 26.84
C MET A 96 -17.81 21.59 27.27
N ALA A 97 -16.73 21.97 26.55
CA ALA A 97 -15.97 23.20 26.83
C ALA A 97 -16.56 24.46 26.20
N LYS A 98 -17.71 24.39 25.54
CA LYS A 98 -18.26 25.48 24.71
C LYS A 98 -18.43 26.83 25.45
N GLU A 99 -18.69 26.82 26.74
CA GLU A 99 -18.84 28.04 27.55
C GLU A 99 -17.49 28.72 27.84
N THR A 100 -16.42 27.91 27.98
CA THR A 100 -15.06 28.40 28.30
C THR A 100 -14.19 28.53 27.04
N LEU A 101 -14.50 27.75 26.01
CA LEU A 101 -13.78 27.71 24.75
C LEU A 101 -14.76 27.84 23.56
N PRO A 102 -15.08 29.08 23.12
CA PRO A 102 -16.04 29.30 22.03
C PRO A 102 -15.42 29.03 20.65
N VAL A 103 -14.90 27.82 20.45
CA VAL A 103 -14.31 27.37 19.18
C VAL A 103 -15.21 26.31 18.55
N SER A 104 -15.60 26.53 17.30
CA SER A 104 -16.42 25.56 16.56
C SER A 104 -15.61 24.34 16.11
N GLU A 105 -16.29 23.22 15.85
CA GLU A 105 -15.64 22.04 15.24
C GLU A 105 -14.98 22.37 13.90
N ALA A 106 -15.53 23.33 13.14
CA ALA A 106 -14.96 23.79 11.87
C ALA A 106 -13.64 24.53 12.07
N ASP A 107 -13.61 25.48 13.01
CA ASP A 107 -12.41 26.27 13.33
C ASP A 107 -11.34 25.39 13.99
N PHE A 108 -11.74 24.38 14.72
CA PHE A 108 -10.83 23.37 15.29
C PHE A 108 -10.22 22.45 14.24
N GLY A 109 -10.83 22.36 13.05
CA GLY A 109 -10.39 21.54 11.92
C GLY A 109 -11.04 20.16 11.83
N LEU A 110 -11.96 19.79 12.76
CA LEU A 110 -12.58 18.46 12.77
C LEU A 110 -13.54 18.26 11.58
N THR A 111 -14.24 19.29 11.16
CA THR A 111 -15.15 19.23 9.99
C THR A 111 -14.38 18.89 8.71
N LEU A 112 -13.22 19.54 8.50
CA LEU A 112 -12.38 19.28 7.34
C LEU A 112 -11.75 17.88 7.40
N LEU A 113 -11.29 17.46 8.60
CA LEU A 113 -10.73 16.13 8.82
C LEU A 113 -11.77 15.05 8.51
N ARG A 114 -13.01 15.15 9.00
CA ARG A 114 -14.10 14.22 8.68
C ARG A 114 -14.41 14.18 7.18
N LYS A 115 -14.40 15.33 6.50
CA LYS A 115 -14.59 15.40 5.04
C LYS A 115 -13.50 14.63 4.32
N ASN A 116 -12.23 14.85 4.64
CA ASN A 116 -11.09 14.21 4.02
C ASN A 116 -11.07 12.68 4.28
N LEU A 117 -11.44 12.24 5.47
CA LEU A 117 -11.62 10.81 5.79
C LEU A 117 -12.70 10.17 4.91
N ARG A 118 -13.87 10.81 4.80
CA ARG A 118 -14.97 10.30 3.99
C ARG A 118 -14.63 10.21 2.50
N THR A 119 -13.86 11.17 1.97
CA THR A 119 -13.42 11.19 0.57
C THR A 119 -12.15 10.39 0.32
N LYS A 120 -11.59 9.74 1.38
CA LYS A 120 -10.32 8.98 1.31
C LYS A 120 -9.15 9.80 0.76
N ASN A 121 -9.16 11.10 1.01
CA ASN A 121 -8.07 12.01 0.63
C ASN A 121 -6.95 11.96 1.69
N ALA A 122 -5.96 11.09 1.50
CA ALA A 122 -4.88 10.86 2.45
C ALA A 122 -4.06 12.13 2.75
N GLU A 123 -3.68 12.91 1.74
CA GLU A 123 -2.93 14.16 1.91
C GLU A 123 -3.73 15.20 2.70
N GLY A 124 -5.04 15.33 2.38
CA GLY A 124 -5.95 16.18 3.11
C GLY A 124 -6.13 15.74 4.56
N VAL A 125 -6.12 14.43 4.83
CA VAL A 125 -6.17 13.88 6.20
C VAL A 125 -4.92 14.28 6.97
N ILE A 126 -3.71 14.10 6.43
CA ILE A 126 -2.44 14.46 7.08
C ILE A 126 -2.42 15.95 7.42
N THR A 127 -2.79 16.81 6.46
CA THR A 127 -2.85 18.27 6.68
C THR A 127 -3.85 18.66 7.76
N SER A 128 -5.04 18.05 7.75
CA SER A 128 -6.08 18.29 8.74
C SER A 128 -5.70 17.78 10.13
N LEU A 129 -5.01 16.62 10.21
CA LEU A 129 -4.48 16.07 11.46
C LEU A 129 -3.49 17.02 12.12
N ARG A 130 -2.59 17.63 11.35
CA ARG A 130 -1.65 18.64 11.87
C ARG A 130 -2.38 19.83 12.46
N THR A 131 -3.42 20.33 11.78
CA THR A 131 -4.24 21.43 12.28
C THR A 131 -4.94 21.05 13.60
N VAL A 132 -5.56 19.87 13.65
CA VAL A 132 -6.23 19.38 14.86
C VAL A 132 -5.23 19.16 15.99
N SER A 133 -4.06 18.56 15.73
CA SER A 133 -3.01 18.33 16.73
C SER A 133 -2.49 19.64 17.31
N ASN A 134 -2.25 20.66 16.48
CA ASN A 134 -1.85 21.99 16.94
C ASN A 134 -2.93 22.62 17.85
N ASN A 135 -4.20 22.50 17.49
CA ASN A 135 -5.31 23.01 18.30
C ASN A 135 -5.49 22.22 19.59
N LEU A 136 -5.29 20.89 19.59
CA LEU A 136 -5.29 20.08 20.82
C LEU A 136 -4.19 20.54 21.79
N THR A 137 -3.00 20.87 21.28
CA THR A 137 -1.92 21.39 22.09
C THR A 137 -2.22 22.81 22.60
N LYS A 138 -2.76 23.66 21.73
CA LYS A 138 -3.11 25.05 22.06
C LYS A 138 -4.16 25.16 23.17
N TYR A 139 -5.15 24.29 23.13
CA TYR A 139 -6.30 24.29 24.06
C TYR A 139 -6.26 23.12 25.05
N ALA A 140 -5.05 22.62 25.33
CA ALA A 140 -4.85 21.44 26.18
C ALA A 140 -5.39 21.64 27.61
N THR A 141 -5.32 22.85 28.16
CA THR A 141 -5.79 23.16 29.52
C THR A 141 -7.31 23.08 29.60
N GLU A 142 -8.00 23.76 28.68
CA GLU A 142 -9.46 23.84 28.63
C GLU A 142 -10.09 22.47 28.32
N LEU A 143 -9.53 21.76 27.37
CA LEU A 143 -10.01 20.44 26.99
C LEU A 143 -9.62 19.37 28.01
N GLY A 144 -8.47 19.52 28.69
CA GLY A 144 -8.04 18.65 29.79
C GLY A 144 -9.01 18.68 30.95
N ALA A 145 -9.58 19.87 31.28
CA ALA A 145 -10.63 19.99 32.26
C ALA A 145 -11.91 19.22 31.90
N GLN A 146 -12.14 18.92 30.62
CA GLN A 146 -13.26 18.14 30.12
C GLN A 146 -12.92 16.63 29.92
N GLY A 147 -11.69 16.22 30.20
CA GLY A 147 -11.26 14.81 30.13
C GLY A 147 -10.40 14.45 28.93
N LEU A 148 -9.86 15.45 28.18
CA LEU A 148 -8.85 15.17 27.16
C LEU A 148 -7.60 14.60 27.83
N THR A 149 -7.16 13.42 27.37
CA THR A 149 -5.96 12.77 27.88
C THR A 149 -4.76 13.00 26.97
N PRO A 150 -3.52 12.98 27.53
CA PRO A 150 -2.29 13.06 26.73
C PRO A 150 -2.20 11.96 25.67
N GLU A 151 -2.69 10.75 25.98
CA GLU A 151 -2.67 9.61 25.04
C GLU A 151 -3.56 9.90 23.81
N LEU A 152 -4.72 10.55 24.01
CA LEU A 152 -5.58 10.91 22.89
C LEU A 152 -4.92 11.99 22.02
N THR A 153 -4.24 12.96 22.62
CA THR A 153 -3.47 13.98 21.89
C THR A 153 -2.33 13.36 21.11
N ALA A 154 -1.57 12.42 21.73
CA ALA A 154 -0.48 11.70 21.06
C ALA A 154 -0.97 10.92 19.84
N ARG A 155 -2.13 10.25 19.90
CA ARG A 155 -2.71 9.54 18.75
C ARG A 155 -2.93 10.42 17.51
N PHE A 156 -3.29 11.69 17.69
CA PHE A 156 -3.43 12.63 16.56
C PHE A 156 -2.07 13.05 16.01
N ALA A 157 -1.06 13.23 16.86
CA ALA A 157 0.29 13.56 16.44
C ALA A 157 0.93 12.40 15.66
N ASP A 158 0.86 11.19 16.21
CA ASP A 158 1.41 9.96 15.60
C ASP A 158 0.75 9.66 14.25
N ALA A 159 -0.58 9.78 14.17
CA ALA A 159 -1.31 9.59 12.93
C ALA A 159 -0.98 10.62 11.84
N GLY A 160 -0.46 11.78 12.20
CA GLY A 160 -0.01 12.83 11.27
C GLY A 160 1.43 12.64 10.76
N THR A 161 2.18 11.70 11.34
CA THR A 161 3.60 11.43 11.01
C THR A 161 3.81 10.05 10.36
N ALA A 162 2.82 9.16 10.41
CA ALA A 162 2.82 7.81 9.83
C ALA A 162 2.43 7.84 8.35
#